data_a5b13067ec4b6c3ae90e7807d00c368c
#
_entry.id   a5b13067ec4b6c3ae90e7807d00c368c
#
_cell.length_a   1.000
_cell.length_b   1.000
_cell.length_c   1.000
_cell.angle_alpha   90.00
_cell.angle_beta   90.00
_cell.angle_gamma   90.00
#
_symmetry.space_group_name_H-M   'P 1'
#
loop_
_entity.id
_entity.type
_entity.pdbx_description
1 polymer ?
#
loop_
_entity_poly.entity_id
_entity_poly.type
_entity_poly.pdbx_seq_one_letter_code
_entity_poly.pdbx_strand_id
1 'polypeptide(L)'
;MQTTPLSPGAVRYNPQTNAFEALVTIQTLTGTHRYPCSFEGSLKMPLTTAAHKLTQQAKRLHAAKAGLRAHTSALDLTGTV
;
A
#
# COMPACT_ATOMS: atom_id res chain seq x y z
N MET A 1 0.07 10.91 10.04
CA MET A 1 0.38 10.10 8.85
C MET A 1 0.08 10.89 7.59
N GLN A 2 0.98 10.92 6.69
CA GLN A 2 0.81 11.63 5.43
C GLN A 2 1.23 10.73 4.28
N THR A 3 0.36 10.60 3.28
CA THR A 3 0.67 9.80 2.10
C THR A 3 1.17 10.71 1.00
N THR A 4 2.33 10.43 0.45
CA THR A 4 2.85 11.17 -0.67
C THR A 4 1.98 10.86 -1.90
N PRO A 5 1.49 11.88 -2.61
CA PRO A 5 0.68 11.63 -3.80
C PRO A 5 1.45 10.79 -4.81
N LEU A 6 0.80 9.75 -5.34
CA LEU A 6 1.43 8.90 -6.33
C LEU A 6 1.17 9.49 -7.71
N SER A 7 2.23 9.89 -8.37
CA SER A 7 2.13 10.41 -9.72
C SER A 7 1.73 9.31 -10.69
N PRO A 8 0.84 9.57 -11.65
CA PRO A 8 0.52 8.56 -12.66
C PRO A 8 1.76 8.05 -13.40
N GLY A 9 2.78 8.90 -13.57
CA GLY A 9 4.03 8.47 -14.21
C GLY A 9 4.85 7.51 -13.38
N ALA A 10 4.57 7.36 -12.10
CA ALA A 10 5.25 6.40 -11.24
C ALA A 10 4.60 5.02 -11.29
N VAL A 11 3.45 4.89 -11.93
CA VAL A 11 2.75 3.62 -12.05
C VAL A 11 3.29 2.87 -13.27
N ARG A 12 3.62 1.60 -13.08
CA ARG A 12 4.11 0.76 -14.18
C ARG A 12 3.13 -0.37 -14.42
N TYR A 13 3.04 -0.79 -15.66
CA TYR A 13 2.21 -1.92 -16.02
C TYR A 13 3.12 -3.11 -16.37
N ASN A 14 2.87 -4.24 -15.73
CA ASN A 14 3.60 -5.47 -16.00
C ASN A 14 2.75 -6.38 -16.89
N PRO A 15 3.08 -6.51 -18.18
CA PRO A 15 2.25 -7.32 -19.08
C PRO A 15 2.33 -8.81 -18.78
N GLN A 16 3.35 -9.27 -18.08
CA GLN A 16 3.44 -10.69 -17.73
C GLN A 16 2.41 -11.09 -16.70
N THR A 17 2.07 -10.18 -15.80
CA THR A 17 1.09 -10.45 -14.77
C THR A 17 -0.21 -9.69 -14.99
N ASN A 18 -0.29 -8.87 -16.02
CA ASN A 18 -1.44 -7.98 -16.29
C ASN A 18 -1.75 -7.13 -15.07
N ALA A 19 -0.71 -6.62 -14.43
CA ALA A 19 -0.87 -5.88 -13.18
C ALA A 19 -0.22 -4.49 -13.26
N PHE A 20 -0.85 -3.54 -12.57
CA PHE A 20 -0.25 -2.23 -12.35
C PHE A 20 0.54 -2.30 -11.06
N GLU A 21 1.72 -1.69 -11.06
CA GLU A 21 2.65 -1.76 -9.95
C GLU A 21 3.21 -0.38 -9.62
N ALA A 22 3.42 -0.09 -8.36
CA ALA A 22 4.08 1.13 -7.92
C ALA A 22 4.57 1.00 -6.48
N LEU A 23 5.55 1.84 -6.13
CA LEU A 23 6.02 1.95 -4.76
C LEU A 23 5.37 3.20 -4.16
N VAL A 24 4.55 3.01 -3.14
CA VAL A 24 3.83 4.10 -2.49
C VAL A 24 4.51 4.47 -1.18
N THR A 25 4.72 5.76 -0.96
CA THR A 25 5.40 6.25 0.23
C THR A 25 4.41 6.83 1.22
N ILE A 26 4.51 6.43 2.48
CA ILE A 26 3.71 6.97 3.57
C ILE A 26 4.66 7.50 4.62
N GLN A 27 4.49 8.76 5.01
CA GLN A 27 5.30 9.38 6.04
C GLN A 27 4.56 9.42 7.35
N THR A 28 5.24 9.07 8.42
CA THR A 28 4.68 9.12 9.77
C THR A 28 5.67 9.83 10.69
N LEU A 29 5.28 10.02 11.93
CA LEU A 29 6.16 10.63 12.91
C LEU A 29 7.41 9.79 13.19
N THR A 30 7.32 8.50 12.94
CA THR A 30 8.46 7.61 13.18
C THR A 30 9.32 7.38 11.96
N GLY A 31 8.96 7.93 10.82
CA GLY A 31 9.78 7.80 9.62
C GLY A 31 8.98 7.63 8.35
N THR A 32 9.68 7.22 7.30
CA THR A 32 9.10 7.02 5.98
C THR A 32 8.94 5.54 5.72
N HIS A 33 7.77 5.16 5.26
CA HIS A 33 7.47 3.77 4.93
C HIS A 33 7.13 3.68 3.45
N ARG A 34 7.68 2.69 2.77
CA ARG A 34 7.42 2.45 1.35
C ARG A 34 6.79 1.09 1.18
N TYR A 35 5.69 1.07 0.44
CA TYR A 35 4.93 -0.15 0.23
C TYR A 35 4.89 -0.49 -1.25
N PRO A 36 5.44 -1.63 -1.67
CA PRO A 36 5.26 -2.09 -3.04
C PRO A 36 3.81 -2.55 -3.19
N CYS A 37 3.09 -1.91 -4.09
CA CYS A 37 1.69 -2.20 -4.32
C CYS A 37 1.47 -2.67 -5.74
N SER A 38 0.51 -3.56 -5.92
CA SER A 38 0.14 -4.02 -7.25
C SER A 38 -1.28 -4.52 -7.26
N PHE A 39 -1.93 -4.44 -8.42
CA PHE A 39 -3.24 -5.06 -8.61
C PHE A 39 -3.41 -5.40 -10.08
N GLU A 40 -4.13 -6.47 -10.34
CA GLU A 40 -4.42 -6.85 -11.71
C GLU A 40 -5.50 -5.94 -12.29
N GLY A 41 -5.33 -5.54 -13.52
CA GLY A 41 -6.29 -4.68 -14.18
C GLY A 41 -6.04 -4.56 -15.66
N SER A 42 -7.02 -4.00 -16.37
CA SER A 42 -6.93 -3.83 -17.80
C SER A 42 -5.97 -2.70 -18.14
N LEU A 43 -5.17 -2.90 -19.17
CA LEU A 43 -4.29 -1.86 -19.67
C LEU A 43 -5.06 -0.60 -20.08
N LYS A 44 -6.35 -0.73 -20.33
CA LYS A 44 -7.17 0.42 -20.70
C LYS A 44 -7.53 1.30 -19.52
N MET A 45 -7.27 0.88 -18.30
CA MET A 45 -7.55 1.69 -17.12
C MET A 45 -6.70 2.94 -17.13
N PRO A 46 -7.26 4.14 -16.86
CA PRO A 46 -6.47 5.35 -16.76
C PRO A 46 -5.44 5.24 -15.65
N LEU A 47 -4.23 5.77 -15.90
CA LEU A 47 -3.17 5.69 -14.90
C LEU A 47 -3.51 6.45 -13.62
N THR A 48 -4.33 7.51 -13.71
CA THR A 48 -4.79 8.22 -12.53
C THR A 48 -5.64 7.33 -11.64
N THR A 49 -6.50 6.52 -12.25
CA THR A 49 -7.32 5.55 -11.50
C THR A 49 -6.44 4.49 -10.88
N ALA A 50 -5.46 3.98 -11.63
CA ALA A 50 -4.53 2.99 -11.12
C ALA A 50 -3.72 3.54 -9.95
N ALA A 51 -3.23 4.78 -10.07
CA ALA A 51 -2.49 5.42 -8.99
C ALA A 51 -3.34 5.54 -7.71
N HIS A 52 -4.62 5.89 -7.86
CA HIS A 52 -5.52 6.00 -6.72
C HIS A 52 -5.72 4.63 -6.05
N LYS A 53 -5.93 3.59 -6.83
CA LYS A 53 -6.12 2.24 -6.28
C LYS A 53 -4.88 1.75 -5.55
N LEU A 54 -3.70 2.01 -6.10
CA LEU A 54 -2.44 1.62 -5.46
C LEU A 54 -2.23 2.38 -4.16
N THR A 55 -2.55 3.66 -4.14
CA THR A 55 -2.46 4.47 -2.93
C THR A 55 -3.40 3.95 -1.84
N GLN A 56 -4.62 3.58 -2.21
CA GLN A 56 -5.57 3.00 -1.26
C GLN A 56 -5.06 1.68 -0.71
N GLN A 57 -4.44 0.86 -1.55
CA GLN A 57 -3.84 -0.39 -1.11
C GLN A 57 -2.74 -0.15 -0.08
N ALA A 58 -1.87 0.84 -0.32
CA ALA A 58 -0.80 1.16 0.62
C ALA A 58 -1.35 1.63 1.96
N LYS A 59 -2.40 2.43 1.94
CA LYS A 59 -3.03 2.90 3.18
C LYS A 59 -3.59 1.72 3.97
N ARG A 60 -4.20 0.75 3.29
CA ARG A 60 -4.72 -0.45 3.96
C ARG A 60 -3.60 -1.30 4.52
N LEU A 61 -2.51 -1.45 3.77
CA LEU A 61 -1.35 -2.20 4.26
C LEU A 61 -0.73 -1.55 5.48
N HIS A 62 -0.63 -0.23 5.48
CA HIS A 62 -0.07 0.51 6.61
C HIS A 62 -0.98 0.38 7.84
N ALA A 63 -2.28 0.52 7.66
CA ALA A 63 -3.24 0.37 8.76
C ALA A 63 -3.21 -1.05 9.31
N ALA A 64 -3.14 -2.05 8.46
CA ALA A 64 -3.05 -3.44 8.90
C ALA A 64 -1.78 -3.70 9.69
N LYS A 65 -0.65 -3.13 9.24
CA LYS A 65 0.61 -3.28 9.95
C LYS A 65 0.53 -2.64 11.34
N ALA A 66 -0.03 -1.44 11.43
CA ALA A 66 -0.20 -0.76 12.71
C ALA A 66 -1.17 -1.53 13.61
N GLY A 67 -2.27 -2.02 13.04
CA GLY A 67 -3.23 -2.82 13.78
C GLY A 67 -2.64 -4.13 14.26
N LEU A 68 -1.83 -4.78 13.45
CA LEU A 68 -1.18 -6.01 13.85
C LEU A 68 -0.21 -5.79 15.00
N ARG A 69 0.50 -4.69 15.01
CA ARG A 69 1.39 -4.40 16.14
C ARG A 69 0.61 -4.23 17.43
N ALA A 70 -0.45 -3.44 17.40
CA ALA A 70 -1.27 -3.23 18.56
C ALA A 70 -1.92 -4.53 19.00
N HIS A 71 -2.37 -5.30 18.05
CA HIS A 71 -3.01 -6.57 18.32
C HIS A 71 -2.02 -7.60 18.88
N THR A 72 -0.80 -7.59 18.38
CA THR A 72 0.23 -8.48 18.89
C THR A 72 0.49 -8.20 20.37
N SER A 73 0.53 -6.93 20.75
CA SER A 73 0.68 -6.61 22.16
C SER A 73 -0.46 -7.17 22.99
N ALA A 74 -1.69 -7.07 22.51
CA ALA A 74 -2.83 -7.62 23.20
C ALA A 74 -2.76 -9.14 23.25
N LEU A 75 -2.32 -9.76 22.20
CA LEU A 75 -2.18 -11.22 22.18
C LEU A 75 -1.13 -11.68 23.16
N ASP A 76 -0.05 -10.94 23.28
CA ASP A 76 0.96 -11.27 24.26
C ASP A 76 0.39 -11.25 25.67
N LEU A 77 -0.52 -10.33 25.94
CA LEU A 77 -1.17 -10.29 27.22
C LEU A 77 -2.04 -11.51 27.45
N THR A 78 -2.69 -12.00 26.43
CA THR A 78 -3.52 -13.17 26.60
C THR A 78 -2.68 -14.42 26.67
N GLY A 79 -1.52 -14.39 26.14
CA GLY A 79 -0.66 -15.58 26.15
C GLY A 79 -1.22 -16.74 25.42
N THR A 80 -2.24 -16.54 24.69
CA THR A 80 -2.81 -17.64 24.08
C THR A 80 -2.66 -17.58 22.72
N VAL A 81 -2.46 -17.18 22.12
CA VAL A 81 -2.67 -17.38 20.80
C VAL A 81 -1.78 -17.91 20.07
#